data_781577b39b025f5668ad6bcbbc805847
#
_entry.id   781577b39b025f5668ad6bcbbc805847
#
_cell.length_a   1.000
_cell.length_b   1.000
_cell.length_c   1.000
_cell.angle_alpha   90.00
_cell.angle_beta   90.00
_cell.angle_gamma   90.00
#
_symmetry.space_group_name_H-M   'P 1'
#
loop_
_entity.id
_entity.type
_entity.pdbx_description
1 polymer ?
#
loop_
_entity_poly.entity_id
_entity_poly.type
_entity_poly.pdbx_seq_one_letter_code
_entity_poly.pdbx_strand_id
1 'polypeptide(L)'
;MLKYRLISAFVLIPIVIAALFLLPPMGFAIVTLVVCMLAAWEWGQLSGFTSTSQRVWLAVLCGLLLAAMLFLMPEYHYDVHQPMVEGSLWASFAWWIVALLLVLSYPASAAFWRHSKVLRLIFGILTIVPFFWGMLALRAWHYADNHYSGALWLLYVMILVWGADSGAYMFGKMFGKHKLAPKVSPGKTWQGFFGGLLTAAVISWAYGVWAHLDVTPTVLLVCSVVAALASVLGDLTESMFKREAGIKDSGHLIPGHGGILDRIDSLTAAVPVFACLLLLVFRTI
;
A
#
# COMPACT_ATOMS: atom_id res chain seq x y z
N MET A 1 26.03 -0.11 6.53
CA MET A 1 24.60 0.15 6.22
C MET A 1 24.13 -0.59 4.96
N LEU A 2 24.80 -0.56 3.81
CA LEU A 2 24.38 -1.26 2.58
C LEU A 2 24.22 -2.79 2.78
N LYS A 3 25.15 -3.42 3.51
CA LYS A 3 25.14 -4.87 3.78
C LYS A 3 23.85 -5.34 4.47
N TYR A 4 23.38 -4.63 5.51
CA TYR A 4 22.15 -4.98 6.22
C TYR A 4 20.91 -4.81 5.33
N ARG A 5 20.90 -3.78 4.46
CA ARG A 5 19.81 -3.58 3.50
C ARG A 5 19.72 -4.70 2.48
N LEU A 6 20.85 -5.14 1.93
CA LEU A 6 20.88 -6.27 1.00
C LEU A 6 20.41 -7.56 1.67
N ILE A 7 20.89 -7.85 2.89
CA ILE A 7 20.50 -9.05 3.64
C ILE A 7 18.98 -9.04 3.92
N SER A 8 18.43 -7.93 4.42
CA SER A 8 16.99 -7.84 4.71
C SER A 8 16.15 -7.99 3.44
N ALA A 9 16.55 -7.41 2.31
CA ALA A 9 15.82 -7.58 1.05
C ALA A 9 15.90 -9.04 0.56
N PHE A 10 17.07 -9.68 0.66
CA PHE A 10 17.28 -11.09 0.28
C PHE A 10 16.44 -12.06 1.15
N VAL A 11 16.11 -11.69 2.37
CA VAL A 11 15.28 -12.50 3.27
C VAL A 11 13.79 -12.19 3.05
N LEU A 12 13.42 -10.90 2.96
CA LEU A 12 12.02 -10.48 2.90
C LEU A 12 11.35 -10.85 1.56
N ILE A 13 12.05 -10.68 0.43
CA ILE A 13 11.47 -10.98 -0.88
C ILE A 13 11.05 -12.45 -1.02
N PRO A 14 11.91 -13.46 -0.70
CA PRO A 14 11.49 -14.85 -0.70
C PRO A 14 10.34 -15.16 0.27
N ILE A 15 10.31 -14.54 1.46
CA ILE A 15 9.22 -14.71 2.42
C ILE A 15 7.90 -14.19 1.84
N VAL A 16 7.89 -13.02 1.24
CA VAL A 16 6.69 -12.46 0.59
C VAL A 16 6.23 -13.34 -0.56
N ILE A 17 7.14 -13.79 -1.43
CA ILE A 17 6.81 -14.71 -2.54
C ILE A 17 6.25 -16.03 -1.99
N ALA A 18 6.87 -16.61 -0.97
CA ALA A 18 6.37 -17.82 -0.33
C ALA A 18 4.98 -17.61 0.27
N ALA A 19 4.73 -16.49 0.95
CA ALA A 19 3.41 -16.17 1.49
C ALA A 19 2.35 -16.03 0.39
N LEU A 20 2.69 -15.43 -0.76
CA LEU A 20 1.78 -15.28 -1.89
C LEU A 20 1.38 -16.61 -2.53
N PHE A 21 2.34 -17.53 -2.72
CA PHE A 21 2.15 -18.71 -3.55
C PHE A 21 1.90 -20.00 -2.75
N LEU A 22 2.42 -20.09 -1.53
CA LEU A 22 2.36 -21.33 -0.74
C LEU A 22 1.27 -21.32 0.32
N LEU A 23 0.81 -20.15 0.78
CA LEU A 23 -0.22 -20.08 1.80
C LEU A 23 -1.63 -20.26 1.21
N PRO A 24 -2.50 -21.03 1.87
CA PRO A 24 -3.92 -21.01 1.56
C PRO A 24 -4.53 -19.65 1.91
N PRO A 25 -5.73 -19.28 1.40
CA PRO A 25 -6.34 -17.96 1.60
C PRO A 25 -6.40 -17.52 3.07
N MET A 26 -6.79 -18.41 3.99
CA MET A 26 -6.81 -18.11 5.42
C MET A 26 -5.41 -17.86 5.99
N GLY A 27 -4.42 -18.66 5.59
CA GLY A 27 -3.03 -18.47 6.00
C GLY A 27 -2.49 -17.12 5.53
N PHE A 28 -2.80 -16.75 4.30
CA PHE A 28 -2.46 -15.45 3.73
C PHE A 28 -3.16 -14.28 4.46
N ALA A 29 -4.45 -14.46 4.81
CA ALA A 29 -5.20 -13.48 5.58
C ALA A 29 -4.57 -13.24 6.97
N ILE A 30 -4.16 -14.31 7.66
CA ILE A 30 -3.49 -14.20 8.97
C ILE A 30 -2.15 -13.45 8.85
N VAL A 31 -1.33 -13.76 7.85
CA VAL A 31 -0.06 -13.05 7.63
C VAL A 31 -0.30 -11.58 7.34
N THR A 32 -1.27 -11.26 6.46
CA THR A 32 -1.63 -9.88 6.14
C THR A 32 -2.16 -9.15 7.37
N LEU A 33 -2.96 -9.81 8.21
CA LEU A 33 -3.45 -9.26 9.48
C LEU A 33 -2.29 -8.90 10.41
N VAL A 34 -1.30 -9.77 10.56
CA VAL A 34 -0.10 -9.49 11.38
C VAL A 34 0.67 -8.30 10.82
N VAL A 35 0.85 -8.21 9.51
CA VAL A 35 1.49 -7.04 8.88
C VAL A 35 0.70 -5.76 9.18
N CYS A 36 -0.63 -5.79 9.09
CA CYS A 36 -1.50 -4.66 9.43
C CYS A 36 -1.43 -4.28 10.91
N MET A 37 -1.32 -5.27 11.82
CA MET A 37 -1.11 -4.99 13.26
C MET A 37 0.22 -4.26 13.51
N LEU A 38 1.29 -4.69 12.85
CA LEU A 38 2.59 -4.04 12.96
C LEU A 38 2.57 -2.63 12.36
N ALA A 39 1.90 -2.46 11.22
CA ALA A 39 1.67 -1.14 10.63
C ALA A 39 0.85 -0.24 11.57
N ALA A 40 -0.19 -0.75 12.24
CA ALA A 40 -0.98 0.00 13.20
C ALA A 40 -0.17 0.38 14.45
N TRP A 41 0.74 -0.49 14.91
CA TRP A 41 1.68 -0.18 15.99
C TRP A 41 2.59 1.01 15.62
N GLU A 42 3.12 1.04 14.41
CA GLU A 42 3.94 2.15 13.90
C GLU A 42 3.09 3.40 13.64
N TRP A 43 1.88 3.24 13.09
CA TRP A 43 0.93 4.34 12.92
C TRP A 43 0.56 5.03 14.24
N GLY A 44 0.55 4.27 15.34
CA GLY A 44 0.38 4.83 16.68
C GLY A 44 1.40 5.92 16.99
N GLN A 45 2.67 5.75 16.58
CA GLN A 45 3.71 6.78 16.71
C GLN A 45 3.40 8.02 15.86
N LEU A 46 2.96 7.82 14.62
CA LEU A 46 2.53 8.91 13.73
C LEU A 46 1.32 9.66 14.30
N SER A 47 0.47 8.97 15.07
CA SER A 47 -0.70 9.56 15.74
C SER A 47 -0.37 10.28 17.05
N GLY A 48 0.91 10.30 17.46
CA GLY A 48 1.36 11.00 18.68
C GLY A 48 1.21 10.21 19.97
N PHE A 49 1.16 8.87 19.87
CA PHE A 49 1.25 7.99 21.05
C PHE A 49 2.71 7.65 21.32
N THR A 50 3.22 8.13 22.44
CA THR A 50 4.62 7.94 22.83
C THR A 50 4.86 6.66 23.63
N SER A 51 3.85 6.18 24.36
CA SER A 51 3.94 4.98 25.18
C SER A 51 3.89 3.71 24.31
N THR A 52 4.86 2.82 24.50
CA THR A 52 4.89 1.50 23.85
C THR A 52 3.62 0.69 24.16
N SER A 53 3.13 0.73 25.39
CA SER A 53 1.90 0.01 25.79
C SER A 53 0.68 0.51 25.00
N GLN A 54 0.51 1.83 24.84
CA GLN A 54 -0.60 2.39 24.04
C GLN A 54 -0.52 1.93 22.57
N ARG A 55 0.68 1.92 22.01
CA ARG A 55 0.91 1.48 20.62
C ARG A 55 0.63 -0.02 20.44
N VAL A 56 0.99 -0.85 21.44
CA VAL A 56 0.65 -2.28 21.45
C VAL A 56 -0.87 -2.47 21.49
N TRP A 57 -1.58 -1.73 22.34
CA TRP A 57 -3.04 -1.78 22.36
C TRP A 57 -3.68 -1.36 21.04
N LEU A 58 -3.14 -0.35 20.35
CA LEU A 58 -3.62 0.02 19.01
C LEU A 58 -3.42 -1.12 17.99
N ALA A 59 -2.28 -1.80 18.03
CA ALA A 59 -2.05 -2.97 17.19
C ALA A 59 -3.02 -4.11 17.49
N VAL A 60 -3.25 -4.40 18.78
CA VAL A 60 -4.21 -5.43 19.21
C VAL A 60 -5.64 -5.07 18.79
N LEU A 61 -6.07 -3.82 18.98
CA LEU A 61 -7.39 -3.36 18.57
C LEU A 61 -7.57 -3.43 17.04
N CYS A 62 -6.54 -3.07 16.27
CA CYS A 62 -6.54 -3.25 14.82
C CYS A 62 -6.70 -4.72 14.44
N GLY A 63 -5.92 -5.61 15.08
CA GLY A 63 -6.00 -7.05 14.84
C GLY A 63 -7.38 -7.62 15.19
N LEU A 64 -7.96 -7.21 16.33
CA LEU A 64 -9.31 -7.62 16.72
C LEU A 64 -10.38 -7.11 15.76
N LEU A 65 -10.27 -5.88 15.30
CA LEU A 65 -11.16 -5.31 14.28
C LEU A 65 -11.11 -6.13 12.99
N LEU A 66 -9.92 -6.36 12.44
CA LEU A 66 -9.74 -7.12 11.20
C LEU A 66 -10.17 -8.58 11.36
N ALA A 67 -9.87 -9.21 12.49
CA ALA A 67 -10.30 -10.57 12.80
C ALA A 67 -11.83 -10.66 12.93
N ALA A 68 -12.46 -9.68 13.60
CA ALA A 68 -13.92 -9.61 13.68
C ALA A 68 -14.56 -9.43 12.30
N MET A 69 -13.99 -8.57 11.45
CA MET A 69 -14.45 -8.40 10.07
C MET A 69 -14.32 -9.70 9.27
N LEU A 70 -13.24 -10.46 9.43
CA LEU A 70 -13.06 -11.78 8.79
C LEU A 70 -14.10 -12.81 9.31
N PHE A 71 -14.33 -12.82 10.62
CA PHE A 71 -15.26 -13.76 11.25
C PHE A 71 -16.73 -13.48 10.87
N LEU A 72 -17.09 -12.22 10.63
CA LEU A 72 -18.43 -11.82 10.19
C LEU A 72 -18.69 -12.14 8.71
N MET A 73 -17.68 -12.51 7.94
CA MET A 73 -17.89 -12.95 6.56
C MET A 73 -18.44 -14.39 6.53
N PRO A 74 -19.61 -14.61 5.91
CA PRO A 74 -20.08 -15.95 5.64
C PRO A 74 -19.18 -16.59 4.60
N GLU A 75 -18.67 -17.78 4.90
CA GLU A 75 -17.88 -18.59 3.98
C GLU A 75 -16.64 -17.89 3.40
N TYR A 76 -15.49 -18.31 3.76
CA TYR A 76 -14.09 -18.05 3.38
C TYR A 76 -13.78 -17.44 1.98
N HIS A 77 -14.75 -16.84 1.32
CA HIS A 77 -14.64 -16.22 0.02
C HIS A 77 -14.50 -14.71 0.24
N TYR A 78 -13.27 -14.22 0.19
CA TYR A 78 -12.97 -12.77 0.17
C TYR A 78 -13.39 -12.16 -1.17
N ASP A 79 -14.62 -12.50 -1.59
CA ASP A 79 -15.19 -12.03 -2.83
C ASP A 79 -15.37 -10.51 -2.76
N VAL A 80 -14.94 -9.85 -3.81
CA VAL A 80 -15.04 -8.41 -3.98
C VAL A 80 -16.49 -7.91 -3.92
N HIS A 81 -17.46 -8.76 -4.26
CA HIS A 81 -18.89 -8.44 -4.19
C HIS A 81 -19.48 -8.49 -2.77
N GLN A 82 -18.71 -8.91 -1.77
CA GLN A 82 -19.14 -8.77 -0.38
C GLN A 82 -19.20 -7.29 0.00
N PRO A 83 -20.34 -6.80 0.57
CA PRO A 83 -20.54 -5.38 0.84
C PRO A 83 -19.43 -4.74 1.69
N MET A 84 -18.80 -5.53 2.56
CA MET A 84 -17.71 -5.08 3.42
C MET A 84 -16.42 -4.86 2.62
N VAL A 85 -16.09 -5.75 1.68
CA VAL A 85 -14.92 -5.62 0.81
C VAL A 85 -15.13 -4.47 -0.16
N GLU A 86 -16.26 -4.46 -0.86
CA GLU A 86 -16.63 -3.42 -1.81
C GLU A 86 -16.63 -2.04 -1.14
N GLY A 87 -17.32 -1.90 -0.01
CA GLY A 87 -17.36 -0.65 0.75
C GLY A 87 -16.00 -0.19 1.22
N SER A 88 -15.11 -1.12 1.62
CA SER A 88 -13.74 -0.81 2.02
C SER A 88 -12.89 -0.29 0.84
N LEU A 89 -13.03 -0.90 -0.35
CA LEU A 89 -12.30 -0.46 -1.55
C LEU A 89 -12.77 0.93 -2.01
N TRP A 90 -14.08 1.20 -2.01
CA TRP A 90 -14.61 2.53 -2.31
C TRP A 90 -14.19 3.57 -1.27
N ALA A 91 -14.19 3.21 0.02
CA ALA A 91 -13.69 4.07 1.08
C ALA A 91 -12.21 4.41 0.89
N SER A 92 -11.40 3.45 0.42
CA SER A 92 -10.00 3.70 0.04
C SER A 92 -9.90 4.75 -1.06
N PHE A 93 -10.68 4.60 -2.11
CA PHE A 93 -10.64 5.52 -3.25
C PHE A 93 -10.98 6.96 -2.79
N ALA A 94 -12.03 7.11 -1.98
CA ALA A 94 -12.40 8.40 -1.39
C ALA A 94 -11.29 8.94 -0.46
N TRP A 95 -10.70 8.08 0.38
CA TRP A 95 -9.61 8.45 1.27
C TRP A 95 -8.39 8.97 0.52
N TRP A 96 -7.97 8.31 -0.55
CA TRP A 96 -6.79 8.73 -1.29
C TRP A 96 -7.01 10.04 -2.05
N ILE A 97 -8.24 10.38 -2.43
CA ILE A 97 -8.58 11.73 -2.94
C ILE A 97 -8.41 12.76 -1.82
N VAL A 98 -8.90 12.49 -0.62
CA VAL A 98 -8.71 13.38 0.55
C VAL A 98 -7.22 13.52 0.89
N ALA A 99 -6.47 12.41 0.92
CA ALA A 99 -5.03 12.40 1.17
C ALA A 99 -4.25 13.24 0.15
N LEU A 100 -4.63 13.19 -1.12
CA LEU A 100 -4.07 14.05 -2.16
C LEU A 100 -4.26 15.53 -1.82
N LEU A 101 -5.48 15.94 -1.44
CA LEU A 101 -5.76 17.32 -1.05
C LEU A 101 -4.96 17.75 0.18
N LEU A 102 -4.80 16.83 1.17
CA LEU A 102 -3.98 17.09 2.36
C LEU A 102 -2.51 17.30 2.02
N VAL A 103 -1.94 16.45 1.16
CA VAL A 103 -0.54 16.54 0.72
C VAL A 103 -0.30 17.80 -0.12
N LEU A 104 -1.18 18.12 -1.06
CA LEU A 104 -1.05 19.30 -1.93
C LEU A 104 -1.13 20.61 -1.14
N SER A 105 -1.95 20.66 -0.09
CA SER A 105 -2.13 21.84 0.76
C SER A 105 -1.22 21.86 2.00
N TYR A 106 -0.31 20.88 2.15
CA TYR A 106 0.63 20.85 3.27
C TYR A 106 1.65 22.01 3.20
N PRO A 107 1.99 22.70 4.31
CA PRO A 107 1.64 22.40 5.70
C PRO A 107 0.32 23.02 6.20
N ALA A 108 -0.40 23.79 5.39
CA ALA A 108 -1.65 24.44 5.82
C ALA A 108 -2.69 23.41 6.29
N SER A 109 -2.81 22.27 5.58
CA SER A 109 -3.72 21.18 5.97
C SER A 109 -3.43 20.61 7.35
N ALA A 110 -2.17 20.60 7.78
CA ALA A 110 -1.80 20.07 9.09
C ALA A 110 -2.43 20.84 10.26
N ALA A 111 -2.80 22.10 10.05
CA ALA A 111 -3.34 22.95 11.10
C ALA A 111 -4.58 22.36 11.80
N PHE A 112 -5.43 21.64 11.05
CA PHE A 112 -6.66 21.08 11.63
C PHE A 112 -6.51 19.67 12.20
N TRP A 113 -5.54 18.86 11.75
CA TRP A 113 -5.42 17.46 12.19
C TRP A 113 -4.18 17.16 13.05
N ARG A 114 -3.12 17.99 12.99
CA ARG A 114 -1.84 17.70 13.69
C ARG A 114 -1.98 17.56 15.21
N HIS A 115 -2.94 18.24 15.84
CA HIS A 115 -3.18 18.16 17.27
C HIS A 115 -4.23 17.13 17.68
N SER A 116 -4.95 16.53 16.71
CA SER A 116 -5.99 15.55 16.95
C SER A 116 -5.49 14.12 16.76
N LYS A 117 -5.24 13.42 17.87
CA LYS A 117 -4.92 11.98 17.84
C LYS A 117 -6.02 11.16 17.18
N VAL A 118 -7.29 11.55 17.40
CA VAL A 118 -8.45 10.85 16.83
C VAL A 118 -8.45 10.94 15.31
N LEU A 119 -8.26 12.12 14.73
CA LEU A 119 -8.20 12.27 13.26
C LEU A 119 -7.05 11.46 12.66
N ARG A 120 -5.87 11.49 13.30
CA ARG A 120 -4.73 10.70 12.84
C ARG A 120 -5.01 9.19 12.90
N LEU A 121 -5.73 8.72 13.93
CA LEU A 121 -6.15 7.32 14.02
C LEU A 121 -7.17 6.98 12.93
N ILE A 122 -8.15 7.84 12.66
CA ILE A 122 -9.11 7.65 11.56
C ILE A 122 -8.37 7.53 10.23
N PHE A 123 -7.39 8.38 9.97
CA PHE A 123 -6.56 8.30 8.76
C PHE A 123 -5.79 6.97 8.68
N GLY A 124 -5.31 6.46 9.83
CA GLY A 124 -4.68 5.14 9.90
C GLY A 124 -5.63 4.00 9.57
N ILE A 125 -6.85 4.05 10.10
CA ILE A 125 -7.90 3.05 9.80
C ILE A 125 -8.23 3.07 8.30
N LEU A 126 -8.43 4.27 7.73
CA LEU A 126 -8.72 4.46 6.30
C LEU A 126 -7.56 4.04 5.38
N THR A 127 -6.34 3.95 5.92
CA THR A 127 -5.17 3.46 5.20
C THR A 127 -5.01 1.94 5.34
N ILE A 128 -5.07 1.41 6.57
CA ILE A 128 -4.74 0.01 6.87
C ILE A 128 -5.89 -0.95 6.54
N VAL A 129 -7.13 -0.61 6.87
CA VAL A 129 -8.27 -1.52 6.63
C VAL A 129 -8.51 -1.76 5.14
N PRO A 130 -8.53 -0.74 4.27
CA PRO A 130 -8.67 -0.99 2.83
C PRO A 130 -7.45 -1.71 2.22
N PHE A 131 -6.25 -1.47 2.72
CA PHE A 131 -5.07 -2.24 2.29
C PHE A 131 -5.25 -3.72 2.60
N PHE A 132 -5.69 -4.06 3.82
CA PHE A 132 -5.99 -5.45 4.19
C PHE A 132 -6.98 -6.10 3.21
N TRP A 133 -8.12 -5.45 2.95
CA TRP A 133 -9.14 -5.99 2.05
C TRP A 133 -8.69 -6.02 0.59
N GLY A 134 -7.94 -5.05 0.14
CA GLY A 134 -7.35 -5.05 -1.21
C GLY A 134 -6.38 -6.21 -1.43
N MET A 135 -5.55 -6.53 -0.42
CA MET A 135 -4.67 -7.70 -0.45
C MET A 135 -5.46 -9.01 -0.56
N LEU A 136 -6.52 -9.15 0.25
CA LEU A 136 -7.33 -10.37 0.27
C LEU A 136 -8.17 -10.50 -0.99
N ALA A 137 -8.81 -9.44 -1.46
CA ALA A 137 -9.63 -9.44 -2.67
C ALA A 137 -8.82 -9.84 -3.90
N LEU A 138 -7.63 -9.25 -4.10
CA LEU A 138 -6.75 -9.64 -5.20
C LEU A 138 -6.25 -11.09 -5.05
N ARG A 139 -5.91 -11.52 -3.83
CA ARG A 139 -5.42 -12.89 -3.60
C ARG A 139 -6.49 -13.94 -3.84
N ALA A 140 -7.75 -13.62 -3.56
CA ALA A 140 -8.90 -14.50 -3.74
C ALA A 140 -9.38 -14.59 -5.20
N TRP A 141 -8.94 -13.68 -6.07
CA TRP A 141 -9.36 -13.65 -7.47
C TRP A 141 -9.14 -14.96 -8.18
N HIS A 142 -10.22 -15.54 -8.74
CA HIS A 142 -10.22 -16.82 -9.44
C HIS A 142 -9.49 -17.97 -8.73
N TYR A 143 -9.48 -17.93 -7.38
CA TYR A 143 -8.79 -18.93 -6.59
C TYR A 143 -9.36 -20.35 -6.79
N ALA A 144 -10.66 -20.46 -7.03
CA ALA A 144 -11.33 -21.73 -7.26
C ALA A 144 -10.88 -22.38 -8.58
N ASP A 145 -10.63 -21.57 -9.62
CA ASP A 145 -10.23 -22.04 -10.95
C ASP A 145 -8.72 -22.28 -11.02
N ASN A 146 -7.95 -21.34 -10.46
CA ASN A 146 -6.50 -21.42 -10.42
C ASN A 146 -5.96 -20.78 -9.13
N HIS A 147 -5.41 -21.59 -8.25
CA HIS A 147 -4.83 -21.18 -6.95
C HIS A 147 -3.75 -20.10 -7.05
N TYR A 148 -3.13 -19.92 -8.20
CA TYR A 148 -2.07 -18.95 -8.43
C TYR A 148 -2.55 -17.64 -9.07
N SER A 149 -3.77 -17.59 -9.58
CA SER A 149 -4.27 -16.41 -10.32
C SER A 149 -4.17 -15.13 -9.47
N GLY A 150 -4.79 -15.12 -8.28
CA GLY A 150 -4.73 -13.97 -7.38
C GLY A 150 -3.32 -13.66 -6.86
N ALA A 151 -2.49 -14.69 -6.64
CA ALA A 151 -1.09 -14.49 -6.25
C ALA A 151 -0.27 -13.80 -7.35
N LEU A 152 -0.51 -14.12 -8.61
CA LEU A 152 0.12 -13.47 -9.77
C LEU A 152 -0.30 -12.00 -9.89
N TRP A 153 -1.57 -11.68 -9.64
CA TRP A 153 -2.05 -10.31 -9.62
C TRP A 153 -1.41 -9.47 -8.50
N LEU A 154 -1.31 -10.02 -7.29
CA LEU A 154 -0.61 -9.34 -6.20
C LEU A 154 0.88 -9.15 -6.48
N LEU A 155 1.55 -10.18 -7.02
CA LEU A 155 2.94 -10.07 -7.42
C LEU A 155 3.12 -9.01 -8.51
N TYR A 156 2.19 -8.95 -9.47
CA TYR A 156 2.18 -7.91 -10.50
C TYR A 156 2.13 -6.51 -9.89
N VAL A 157 1.18 -6.25 -8.97
CA VAL A 157 1.06 -4.93 -8.32
C VAL A 157 2.33 -4.60 -7.52
N MET A 158 2.93 -5.58 -6.84
CA MET A 158 4.19 -5.37 -6.11
C MET A 158 5.34 -5.02 -7.07
N ILE A 159 5.50 -5.76 -8.18
CA ILE A 159 6.52 -5.47 -9.20
C ILE A 159 6.27 -4.09 -9.83
N LEU A 160 5.01 -3.73 -10.08
CA LEU A 160 4.62 -2.44 -10.62
C LEU A 160 5.08 -1.29 -9.70
N VAL A 161 4.77 -1.39 -8.40
CA VAL A 161 5.13 -0.38 -7.40
C VAL A 161 6.64 -0.31 -7.21
N TRP A 162 7.31 -1.45 -6.99
CA TRP A 162 8.77 -1.47 -6.82
C TRP A 162 9.52 -1.00 -8.07
N GLY A 163 8.99 -1.32 -9.24
CA GLY A 163 9.53 -0.85 -10.52
C GLY A 163 9.35 0.64 -10.69
N ALA A 164 8.15 1.17 -10.37
CA ALA A 164 7.87 2.60 -10.40
C ALA A 164 8.78 3.39 -9.44
N ASP A 165 8.97 2.91 -8.21
CA ASP A 165 9.87 3.53 -7.22
C ASP A 165 11.33 3.50 -7.68
N SER A 166 11.77 2.36 -8.25
CA SER A 166 13.12 2.21 -8.81
C SER A 166 13.35 3.15 -10.00
N GLY A 167 12.37 3.23 -10.91
CA GLY A 167 12.38 4.15 -12.04
C GLY A 167 12.39 5.60 -11.57
N ALA A 168 11.54 5.94 -10.60
CA ALA A 168 11.49 7.28 -10.03
C ALA A 168 12.83 7.69 -9.38
N TYR A 169 13.46 6.76 -8.66
CA TYR A 169 14.80 6.99 -8.10
C TYR A 169 15.86 7.21 -9.17
N MET A 170 15.89 6.33 -10.19
CA MET A 170 16.87 6.40 -11.26
C MET A 170 16.75 7.70 -12.07
N PHE A 171 15.56 7.99 -12.59
CA PHE A 171 15.31 9.22 -13.37
C PHE A 171 15.45 10.47 -12.51
N GLY A 172 15.03 10.42 -11.26
CA GLY A 172 15.19 11.52 -10.30
C GLY A 172 16.65 11.82 -9.99
N LYS A 173 17.50 10.79 -9.91
CA LYS A 173 18.95 10.95 -9.69
C LYS A 173 19.66 11.47 -10.93
N MET A 174 19.28 11.01 -12.14
CA MET A 174 19.94 11.39 -13.41
C MET A 174 19.48 12.75 -13.91
N PHE A 175 18.20 13.06 -13.81
CA PHE A 175 17.61 14.23 -14.47
C PHE A 175 16.89 15.18 -13.51
N GLY A 176 16.82 14.87 -12.20
CA GLY A 176 16.03 15.61 -11.21
C GLY A 176 16.52 17.04 -11.00
N LYS A 177 15.71 18.01 -11.43
CA LYS A 177 15.96 19.46 -11.26
C LYS A 177 14.89 20.11 -10.38
N HIS A 178 13.62 19.76 -10.56
CA HIS A 178 12.49 20.41 -9.90
C HIS A 178 11.92 19.48 -8.82
N LYS A 179 11.79 19.99 -7.61
CA LYS A 179 11.26 19.22 -6.46
C LYS A 179 9.77 19.00 -6.60
N LEU A 180 9.29 17.79 -6.32
CA LEU A 180 7.87 17.41 -6.36
C LEU A 180 7.12 17.94 -5.13
N ALA A 181 7.61 17.63 -3.94
CA ALA A 181 6.99 17.98 -2.66
C ALA A 181 8.04 18.39 -1.63
N PRO A 182 8.65 19.61 -1.75
CA PRO A 182 9.83 20.00 -0.93
C PRO A 182 9.59 19.96 0.56
N LYS A 183 8.36 20.27 1.01
CA LYS A 183 7.99 20.34 2.44
C LYS A 183 7.68 18.97 3.04
N VAL A 184 7.31 17.99 2.22
CA VAL A 184 6.96 16.62 2.63
C VAL A 184 8.15 15.69 2.45
N SER A 185 8.64 15.59 1.21
CA SER A 185 9.74 14.72 0.80
C SER A 185 10.71 15.47 -0.12
N PRO A 186 11.77 16.10 0.43
CA PRO A 186 12.70 16.94 -0.34
C PRO A 186 13.54 16.15 -1.35
N GLY A 187 13.57 14.83 -1.26
CA GLY A 187 14.27 13.95 -2.21
C GLY A 187 13.55 13.75 -3.53
N LYS A 188 12.21 13.81 -3.54
CA LYS A 188 11.39 13.55 -4.73
C LYS A 188 11.43 14.70 -5.73
N THR A 189 11.47 14.35 -7.02
CA THR A 189 11.52 15.31 -8.15
C THR A 189 10.44 15.01 -9.18
N TRP A 190 10.01 16.01 -9.95
CA TRP A 190 9.06 15.82 -11.04
C TRP A 190 9.60 14.90 -12.13
N GLN A 191 10.89 14.99 -12.46
CA GLN A 191 11.54 14.11 -13.43
C GLN A 191 11.52 12.64 -12.93
N GLY A 192 11.76 12.42 -11.63
CA GLY A 192 11.60 11.11 -11.02
C GLY A 192 10.16 10.61 -11.08
N PHE A 193 9.18 11.47 -10.76
CA PHE A 193 7.76 11.13 -10.83
C PHE A 193 7.35 10.64 -12.23
N PHE A 194 7.67 11.39 -13.28
CA PHE A 194 7.37 10.97 -14.66
C PHE A 194 8.16 9.73 -15.09
N GLY A 195 9.41 9.60 -14.62
CA GLY A 195 10.22 8.39 -14.85
C GLY A 195 9.62 7.15 -14.22
N GLY A 196 9.07 7.27 -13.00
CA GLY A 196 8.33 6.20 -12.33
C GLY A 196 7.07 5.80 -13.09
N LEU A 197 6.26 6.76 -13.54
CA LEU A 197 5.06 6.50 -14.35
C LEU A 197 5.40 5.83 -15.69
N LEU A 198 6.46 6.27 -16.36
CA LEU A 198 6.93 5.64 -17.59
C LEU A 198 7.34 4.18 -17.34
N THR A 199 8.07 3.93 -16.25
CA THR A 199 8.47 2.56 -15.86
C THR A 199 7.25 1.69 -15.59
N ALA A 200 6.24 2.21 -14.87
CA ALA A 200 4.98 1.52 -14.62
C ALA A 200 4.23 1.18 -15.93
N ALA A 201 4.17 2.13 -16.87
CA ALA A 201 3.56 1.90 -18.18
C ALA A 201 4.28 0.81 -18.99
N VAL A 202 5.62 0.81 -18.95
CA VAL A 202 6.44 -0.24 -19.61
C VAL A 202 6.21 -1.61 -18.98
N ILE A 203 6.17 -1.69 -17.64
CA ILE A 203 5.85 -2.94 -16.92
C ILE A 203 4.46 -3.43 -17.30
N SER A 204 3.46 -2.53 -17.31
CA SER A 204 2.10 -2.87 -17.70
C SER A 204 2.01 -3.38 -19.14
N TRP A 205 2.66 -2.71 -20.07
CA TRP A 205 2.73 -3.15 -21.46
C TRP A 205 3.39 -4.51 -21.60
N ALA A 206 4.57 -4.71 -20.99
CA ALA A 206 5.28 -5.96 -21.01
C ALA A 206 4.43 -7.10 -20.44
N TYR A 207 3.78 -6.88 -19.29
CA TYR A 207 2.92 -7.87 -18.68
C TYR A 207 1.69 -8.19 -19.54
N GLY A 208 1.06 -7.18 -20.16
CA GLY A 208 -0.07 -7.36 -21.07
C GLY A 208 0.26 -8.13 -22.35
N VAL A 209 1.51 -8.09 -22.80
CA VAL A 209 1.98 -8.85 -24.00
C VAL A 209 2.33 -10.30 -23.64
N TRP A 210 2.90 -10.54 -22.46
CA TRP A 210 3.44 -11.86 -22.10
C TRP A 210 2.48 -12.71 -21.28
N ALA A 211 1.66 -12.10 -20.44
CA ALA A 211 0.65 -12.81 -19.67
C ALA A 211 -0.65 -12.84 -20.48
N HIS A 212 -1.14 -14.05 -20.80
CA HIS A 212 -2.45 -14.22 -21.40
C HIS A 212 -3.52 -13.90 -20.34
N LEU A 213 -3.89 -12.61 -20.26
CA LEU A 213 -4.81 -12.09 -19.27
C LEU A 213 -6.21 -11.97 -19.86
N ASP A 214 -7.22 -12.26 -19.04
CA ASP A 214 -8.63 -12.01 -19.38
C ASP A 214 -8.99 -10.50 -19.28
N VAL A 215 -7.98 -9.63 -19.29
CA VAL A 215 -8.10 -8.17 -19.17
C VAL A 215 -7.50 -7.50 -20.41
N THR A 216 -8.23 -6.53 -20.97
CA THR A 216 -7.72 -5.79 -22.13
C THR A 216 -6.45 -4.98 -21.75
N PRO A 217 -5.47 -4.88 -22.66
CA PRO A 217 -4.23 -4.11 -22.39
C PRO A 217 -4.50 -2.66 -21.97
N THR A 218 -5.55 -2.04 -22.49
CA THR A 218 -5.94 -0.67 -22.14
C THR A 218 -6.40 -0.58 -20.69
N VAL A 219 -7.26 -1.49 -20.24
CA VAL A 219 -7.72 -1.55 -18.84
C VAL A 219 -6.54 -1.79 -17.91
N LEU A 220 -5.67 -2.75 -18.25
CA LEU A 220 -4.46 -3.01 -17.46
C LEU A 220 -3.58 -1.77 -17.34
N LEU A 221 -3.35 -1.06 -18.45
CA LEU A 221 -2.55 0.17 -18.46
C LEU A 221 -3.16 1.26 -17.57
N VAL A 222 -4.47 1.49 -17.69
CA VAL A 222 -5.17 2.48 -16.85
C VAL A 222 -5.07 2.11 -15.38
N CYS A 223 -5.39 0.88 -15.00
CA CYS A 223 -5.28 0.41 -13.61
C CYS A 223 -3.84 0.58 -13.08
N SER A 224 -2.84 0.25 -13.90
CA SER A 224 -1.43 0.31 -13.52
C SER A 224 -0.94 1.74 -13.33
N VAL A 225 -1.27 2.64 -14.23
CA VAL A 225 -0.88 4.06 -14.12
C VAL A 225 -1.55 4.70 -12.91
N VAL A 226 -2.83 4.45 -12.68
CA VAL A 226 -3.54 5.00 -11.51
C VAL A 226 -3.01 4.40 -10.21
N ALA A 227 -2.68 3.10 -10.17
CA ALA A 227 -2.04 2.48 -9.00
C ALA A 227 -0.63 3.05 -8.75
N ALA A 228 0.15 3.33 -9.80
CA ALA A 228 1.45 3.99 -9.66
C ALA A 228 1.32 5.43 -9.15
N LEU A 229 0.30 6.17 -9.57
CA LEU A 229 -0.02 7.49 -9.00
C LEU A 229 -0.39 7.37 -7.51
N ALA A 230 -1.23 6.38 -7.17
CA ALA A 230 -1.61 6.11 -5.80
C ALA A 230 -0.39 5.71 -4.94
N SER A 231 0.56 4.92 -5.47
CA SER A 231 1.79 4.53 -4.75
C SER A 231 2.61 5.75 -4.34
N VAL A 232 2.81 6.70 -5.25
CA VAL A 232 3.51 7.96 -4.94
C VAL A 232 2.77 8.74 -3.86
N LEU A 233 1.44 8.76 -3.91
CA LEU A 233 0.60 9.43 -2.92
C LEU A 233 0.68 8.75 -1.55
N GLY A 234 0.72 7.41 -1.49
CA GLY A 234 0.89 6.64 -0.26
C GLY A 234 2.17 7.03 0.49
N ASP A 235 3.32 6.97 -0.19
CA ASP A 235 4.61 7.39 0.37
C ASP A 235 4.61 8.88 0.78
N LEU A 236 4.06 9.79 -0.05
CA LEU A 236 3.96 11.20 0.33
C LEU A 236 3.06 11.41 1.56
N THR A 237 1.97 10.68 1.66
CA THR A 237 1.05 10.77 2.81
C THR A 237 1.73 10.31 4.09
N GLU A 238 2.37 9.14 4.07
CA GLU A 238 3.14 8.68 5.23
C GLU A 238 4.28 9.64 5.58
N SER A 239 5.01 10.13 4.57
CA SER A 239 6.06 11.13 4.76
C SER A 239 5.53 12.41 5.42
N MET A 240 4.34 12.89 5.04
CA MET A 240 3.68 14.04 5.65
C MET A 240 3.42 13.81 7.16
N PHE A 241 2.87 12.64 7.53
CA PHE A 241 2.64 12.29 8.92
C PHE A 241 3.95 12.17 9.72
N LYS A 242 5.00 11.59 9.12
CA LYS A 242 6.34 11.54 9.73
C LYS A 242 6.89 12.92 10.03
N ARG A 243 6.71 13.93 9.14
CA ARG A 243 7.14 15.32 9.40
C ARG A 243 6.42 15.93 10.60
N GLU A 244 5.10 15.74 10.70
CA GLU A 244 4.33 16.25 11.84
C GLU A 244 4.63 15.51 13.16
N ALA A 245 5.05 14.26 13.09
CA ALA A 245 5.49 13.49 14.25
C ALA A 245 6.95 13.79 14.64
N GLY A 246 7.70 14.57 13.83
CA GLY A 246 9.11 14.89 14.07
C GLY A 246 10.06 13.71 13.88
N ILE A 247 9.64 12.68 13.13
CA ILE A 247 10.42 11.46 12.88
C ILE A 247 10.74 11.31 11.38
N LYS A 248 11.71 10.46 11.09
CA LYS A 248 12.11 10.14 9.72
C LYS A 248 11.59 8.77 9.27
N ASP A 249 11.72 7.77 10.12
CA ASP A 249 11.32 6.39 9.88
C ASP A 249 10.16 6.05 10.84
N SER A 250 9.17 5.28 10.37
CA SER A 250 7.97 4.93 11.16
C SER A 250 8.29 3.99 12.33
N GLY A 251 9.38 3.24 12.22
CA GLY A 251 9.82 2.28 13.22
C GLY A 251 11.25 1.80 12.98
N HIS A 252 11.65 0.77 13.75
CA HIS A 252 12.97 0.14 13.67
C HIS A 252 12.87 -1.40 13.63
N LEU A 253 11.71 -1.93 13.22
CA LEU A 253 11.47 -3.39 13.23
C LEU A 253 12.33 -4.14 12.22
N ILE A 254 12.65 -3.51 11.09
CA ILE A 254 13.47 -4.13 10.05
C ILE A 254 14.89 -3.55 10.10
N PRO A 255 15.91 -4.34 10.50
CA PRO A 255 17.28 -3.86 10.60
C PRO A 255 17.77 -3.25 9.28
N GLY A 256 18.19 -1.97 9.32
CA GLY A 256 18.68 -1.22 8.17
C GLY A 256 17.61 -0.70 7.19
N HIS A 257 16.32 -1.03 7.42
CA HIS A 257 15.22 -0.64 6.54
C HIS A 257 14.11 0.20 7.22
N GLY A 258 14.21 0.47 8.53
CA GLY A 258 13.18 1.24 9.25
C GLY A 258 12.01 0.39 9.71
N GLY A 259 10.81 0.90 9.61
CA GLY A 259 9.58 0.21 9.99
C GLY A 259 9.00 -0.67 8.88
N ILE A 260 7.99 -1.45 9.25
CA ILE A 260 7.15 -2.20 8.31
C ILE A 260 6.30 -1.24 7.47
N LEU A 261 5.77 -0.21 8.10
CA LEU A 261 4.96 0.80 7.42
C LEU A 261 5.79 1.52 6.34
N ASP A 262 7.07 1.87 6.63
CA ASP A 262 8.00 2.42 5.64
C ASP A 262 8.24 1.50 4.41
N ARG A 263 7.87 0.22 4.48
CA ARG A 263 8.03 -0.75 3.38
C ARG A 263 6.76 -1.01 2.60
N ILE A 264 5.62 -0.70 3.18
CA ILE A 264 4.31 -0.91 2.55
C ILE A 264 3.57 0.39 2.27
N ASP A 265 4.13 1.56 2.62
CA ASP A 265 3.52 2.89 2.45
C ASP A 265 2.94 3.10 1.05
N SER A 266 3.73 2.85 0.01
CA SER A 266 3.30 2.89 -1.40
C SER A 266 2.21 1.84 -1.70
N LEU A 267 2.34 0.63 -1.14
CA LEU A 267 1.40 -0.47 -1.35
C LEU A 267 0.06 -0.23 -0.64
N THR A 268 0.04 0.49 0.48
CA THR A 268 -1.21 0.81 1.21
C THR A 268 -2.20 1.61 0.35
N ALA A 269 -1.70 2.35 -0.62
CA ALA A 269 -2.52 3.07 -1.59
C ALA A 269 -2.69 2.29 -2.90
N ALA A 270 -1.61 1.77 -3.46
CA ALA A 270 -1.62 1.14 -4.77
C ALA A 270 -2.50 -0.12 -4.82
N VAL A 271 -2.42 -0.99 -3.80
CA VAL A 271 -3.15 -2.26 -3.77
C VAL A 271 -4.67 -2.07 -3.75
N PRO A 272 -5.27 -1.34 -2.79
CA PRO A 272 -6.71 -1.17 -2.77
C PRO A 272 -7.24 -0.35 -3.95
N VAL A 273 -6.48 0.63 -4.46
CA VAL A 273 -6.86 1.41 -5.64
C VAL A 273 -6.84 0.53 -6.89
N PHE A 274 -5.80 -0.28 -7.09
CA PHE A 274 -5.74 -1.24 -8.19
C PHE A 274 -6.89 -2.25 -8.11
N ALA A 275 -7.14 -2.83 -6.93
CA ALA A 275 -8.24 -3.76 -6.70
C ALA A 275 -9.60 -3.10 -7.01
N CYS A 276 -9.84 -1.89 -6.53
CA CYS A 276 -11.07 -1.15 -6.80
C CYS A 276 -11.30 -0.94 -8.29
N LEU A 277 -10.28 -0.50 -9.03
CA LEU A 277 -10.38 -0.27 -10.46
C LEU A 277 -10.61 -1.57 -11.22
N LEU A 278 -9.78 -2.58 -10.98
CA LEU A 278 -9.83 -3.83 -11.70
C LEU A 278 -11.14 -4.58 -11.45
N LEU A 279 -11.53 -4.72 -10.18
CA LEU A 279 -12.62 -5.59 -9.76
C LEU A 279 -13.99 -4.91 -9.80
N LEU A 280 -14.06 -3.62 -9.45
CA LEU A 280 -15.34 -2.91 -9.31
C LEU A 280 -15.66 -1.98 -10.48
N VAL A 281 -14.67 -1.20 -10.94
CA VAL A 281 -14.91 -0.19 -11.99
C VAL A 281 -14.94 -0.86 -13.37
N PHE A 282 -13.94 -1.66 -13.70
CA PHE A 282 -13.86 -2.33 -14.99
C PHE A 282 -14.53 -3.71 -15.00
N ARG A 283 -14.91 -4.23 -13.83
CA ARG A 283 -15.62 -5.51 -13.67
C ARG A 283 -15.01 -6.60 -14.55
N THR A 284 -13.71 -6.71 -14.48
CA THR A 284 -12.98 -7.77 -15.18
C THR A 284 -13.25 -9.07 -14.42
N ILE A 285 -14.35 -9.69 -14.75
CA ILE A 285 -14.82 -10.98 -14.18
C ILE A 285 -14.55 -12.05 -15.21
#